data_a04f563aeb11cb5bf7d3917ce72972fb
#
_entry.id   a04f563aeb11cb5bf7d3917ce72972fb
#
_cell.length_a   1.000
_cell.length_b   1.000
_cell.length_c   1.000
_cell.angle_alpha   90.00
_cell.angle_beta   90.00
_cell.angle_gamma   90.00
#
_symmetry.space_group_name_H-M   'P 1'
#
loop_
_entity.id
_entity.type
_entity.pdbx_description
1 polymer ?
#
loop_
_entity_poly.entity_id
_entity_poly.type
_entity_poly.pdbx_seq_one_letter_code
_entity_poly.pdbx_strand_id
1 'polypeptide(L)'
;MLRSTDLFTAIDATWPAQTVTQLGGWVIREGHGGGKRVSAASGSGDITAAENAMKALGQDKLFMVQEQQAELDAELEHRGYVLNDPVNLLIGNSHTLAAGFHPKLDAIFAEFPMPILAEIWAKGNIGPARLNVMQRTTCDSTFIMGRIDARASAAAFVGASNGICMAHAVEVLIHQRRRGIA
;
A
#
# COMPACT_ATOMS: atom_id res chain seq x y z
N MET A 1 3.24 1.45 22.61
CA MET A 1 3.12 2.49 21.56
C MET A 1 3.67 1.89 20.27
N LEU A 2 2.95 1.96 19.15
CA LEU A 2 3.43 1.49 17.84
C LEU A 2 4.61 2.37 17.39
N ARG A 3 5.69 1.71 16.95
CA ARG A 3 6.86 2.38 16.39
C ARG A 3 6.71 2.49 14.88
N SER A 4 7.41 3.44 14.26
CA SER A 4 7.43 3.58 12.79
C SER A 4 7.87 2.26 12.11
N THR A 5 8.88 1.58 12.66
CA THR A 5 9.35 0.28 12.16
C THR A 5 8.26 -0.79 12.13
N ASP A 6 7.35 -0.81 13.12
CA ASP A 6 6.27 -1.79 13.19
C ASP A 6 5.26 -1.55 12.04
N LEU A 7 5.01 -0.27 11.70
CA LEU A 7 4.14 0.11 10.58
C LEU A 7 4.74 -0.29 9.22
N PHE A 8 6.02 -0.05 9.00
CA PHE A 8 6.69 -0.43 7.75
C PHE A 8 6.79 -1.96 7.60
N THR A 9 7.02 -2.68 8.69
CA THR A 9 6.95 -4.14 8.71
C THR A 9 5.55 -4.64 8.32
N ALA A 10 4.50 -4.00 8.85
CA ALA A 10 3.13 -4.34 8.49
C ALA A 10 2.83 -4.00 7.02
N ILE A 11 3.33 -2.87 6.50
CA ILE A 11 3.20 -2.53 5.06
C ILE A 11 3.80 -3.63 4.20
N ASP A 12 5.04 -4.04 4.47
CA ASP A 12 5.73 -5.05 3.67
C ASP A 12 5.06 -6.42 3.77
N ALA A 13 4.48 -6.78 4.91
CA ALA A 13 3.75 -8.04 5.09
C ALA A 13 2.37 -8.04 4.39
N THR A 14 1.64 -6.91 4.45
CA THR A 14 0.28 -6.80 3.94
C THR A 14 0.20 -6.31 2.48
N TRP A 15 1.31 -5.81 1.94
CA TRP A 15 1.44 -5.34 0.54
C TRP A 15 2.84 -5.64 0.02
N PRO A 16 3.19 -6.95 -0.17
CA PRO A 16 4.56 -7.38 -0.42
C PRO A 16 5.06 -7.09 -1.84
N ALA A 17 6.34 -6.78 -1.95
CA ALA A 17 7.05 -6.78 -3.23
C ALA A 17 7.17 -8.21 -3.78
N GLN A 18 7.53 -8.37 -5.06
CA GLN A 18 7.79 -9.68 -5.66
C GLN A 18 9.01 -10.33 -5.04
N THR A 19 10.10 -9.57 -4.95
CA THR A 19 11.32 -9.96 -4.24
C THR A 19 11.86 -8.79 -3.44
N VAL A 20 12.62 -9.10 -2.41
CA VAL A 20 13.29 -8.12 -1.55
C VAL A 20 14.75 -8.53 -1.40
N THR A 21 15.66 -7.60 -1.67
CA THR A 21 17.10 -7.80 -1.53
C THR A 21 17.67 -6.79 -0.55
N GLN A 22 18.49 -7.26 0.39
CA GLN A 22 19.26 -6.39 1.28
C GLN A 22 20.57 -6.00 0.60
N LEU A 23 20.84 -4.70 0.50
CA LEU A 23 22.06 -4.15 -0.08
C LEU A 23 22.65 -3.08 0.81
N GLY A 24 23.66 -3.43 1.60
CA GLY A 24 24.16 -2.53 2.65
C GLY A 24 23.04 -2.20 3.64
N GLY A 25 22.75 -0.93 3.86
CA GLY A 25 21.61 -0.49 4.69
C GLY A 25 20.30 -0.31 3.93
N TRP A 26 20.24 -0.70 2.64
CA TRP A 26 19.04 -0.58 1.80
C TRP A 26 18.23 -1.85 1.71
N VAL A 27 16.91 -1.69 1.70
CA VAL A 27 15.93 -2.70 1.29
C VAL A 27 15.50 -2.37 -0.13
N ILE A 28 15.96 -3.15 -1.10
CA ILE A 28 15.63 -3.00 -2.52
C ILE A 28 14.45 -3.92 -2.83
N ARG A 29 13.39 -3.37 -3.41
CA ARG A 29 12.16 -4.10 -3.73
C ARG A 29 11.97 -4.21 -5.23
N GLU A 30 11.59 -5.39 -5.70
CA GLU A 30 11.18 -5.63 -7.09
C GLU A 30 9.65 -5.64 -7.16
N GLY A 31 9.08 -4.63 -7.83
CA GLY A 31 7.65 -4.33 -7.78
C GLY A 31 6.80 -4.95 -8.89
N HIS A 32 7.40 -5.31 -10.04
CA HIS A 32 6.68 -5.83 -11.21
C HIS A 32 5.44 -5.02 -11.60
N GLY A 33 5.54 -3.69 -11.56
CA GLY A 33 4.41 -2.80 -11.89
C GLY A 33 3.34 -2.69 -10.80
N GLY A 34 3.56 -3.28 -9.62
CA GLY A 34 2.63 -3.22 -8.47
C GLY A 34 2.53 -1.86 -7.79
N GLY A 35 3.25 -0.87 -8.29
CA GLY A 35 3.22 0.52 -7.83
C GLY A 35 4.42 0.90 -6.97
N LYS A 36 4.52 2.18 -6.64
CA LYS A 36 5.68 2.80 -6.00
C LYS A 36 6.10 2.13 -4.68
N ARG A 37 5.15 1.77 -3.84
CA ARG A 37 5.41 1.19 -2.51
C ARG A 37 6.19 -0.13 -2.58
N VAL A 38 5.95 -0.95 -3.60
CA VAL A 38 6.59 -2.25 -3.79
C VAL A 38 7.84 -2.19 -4.69
N SER A 39 8.23 -1.01 -5.17
CA SER A 39 9.43 -0.79 -5.99
C SER A 39 10.39 0.23 -5.38
N ALA A 40 9.97 1.01 -4.39
CA ALA A 40 10.85 1.98 -3.74
C ALA A 40 11.88 1.30 -2.83
N ALA A 41 13.13 1.79 -2.90
CA ALA A 41 14.15 1.47 -1.91
C ALA A 41 13.85 2.16 -0.59
N SER A 42 14.11 1.50 0.53
CA SER A 42 14.01 2.10 1.87
C SER A 42 15.22 1.73 2.72
N GLY A 43 15.54 2.58 3.70
CA GLY A 43 16.72 2.40 4.53
C GLY A 43 17.69 3.56 4.41
N SER A 44 18.98 3.29 4.47
CA SER A 44 20.05 4.30 4.32
C SER A 44 21.35 3.62 3.89
N GLY A 45 22.27 4.36 3.30
CA GLY A 45 23.56 3.86 2.85
C GLY A 45 24.03 4.55 1.57
N ASP A 46 24.83 3.87 0.76
CA ASP A 46 25.27 4.38 -0.53
C ASP A 46 24.09 4.47 -1.50
N ILE A 47 23.65 5.70 -1.77
CA ILE A 47 22.52 5.99 -2.67
C ILE A 47 22.84 5.48 -4.09
N THR A 48 24.08 5.62 -4.55
CA THR A 48 24.49 5.19 -5.90
C THR A 48 24.38 3.67 -6.05
N ALA A 49 24.71 2.91 -5.01
CA ALA A 49 24.51 1.47 -5.01
C ALA A 49 23.02 1.11 -5.11
N ALA A 50 22.14 1.79 -4.36
CA ALA A 50 20.70 1.57 -4.45
C ALA A 50 20.13 1.93 -5.83
N GLU A 51 20.57 3.05 -6.40
CA GLU A 51 20.20 3.48 -7.77
C GLU A 51 20.57 2.42 -8.82
N ASN A 52 21.80 1.90 -8.73
CA ASN A 52 22.26 0.86 -9.65
C ASN A 52 21.47 -0.44 -9.50
N ALA A 53 21.12 -0.82 -8.27
CA ALA A 53 20.30 -2.00 -8.02
C ALA A 53 18.89 -1.84 -8.62
N MET A 54 18.22 -0.70 -8.39
CA MET A 54 16.89 -0.43 -8.98
C MET A 54 16.95 -0.40 -10.52
N LYS A 55 18.01 0.21 -11.08
CA LYS A 55 18.23 0.22 -12.53
C LYS A 55 18.43 -1.20 -13.10
N ALA A 56 19.16 -2.05 -12.40
CA ALA A 56 19.37 -3.46 -12.80
C ALA A 56 18.06 -4.25 -12.83
N LEU A 57 17.07 -3.87 -11.99
CA LEU A 57 15.71 -4.43 -11.99
C LEU A 57 14.80 -3.80 -13.07
N GLY A 58 15.31 -2.85 -13.85
CA GLY A 58 14.51 -2.13 -14.85
C GLY A 58 13.43 -1.21 -14.23
N GLN A 59 13.65 -0.74 -13.00
CA GLN A 59 12.71 0.10 -12.26
C GLN A 59 13.19 1.55 -12.20
N ASP A 60 12.24 2.46 -11.98
CA ASP A 60 12.54 3.84 -11.65
C ASP A 60 13.33 3.92 -10.34
N LYS A 61 14.23 4.91 -10.27
CA LYS A 61 14.95 5.23 -9.04
C LYS A 61 14.00 5.93 -8.08
N LEU A 62 13.51 5.22 -7.10
CA LEU A 62 12.48 5.67 -6.17
C LEU A 62 12.88 5.34 -4.73
N PHE A 63 12.86 6.33 -3.86
CA PHE A 63 13.16 6.16 -2.44
C PHE A 63 11.93 6.41 -1.58
N MET A 64 11.71 5.55 -0.59
CA MET A 64 10.71 5.73 0.44
C MET A 64 11.40 6.38 1.65
N VAL A 65 11.19 7.67 1.82
CA VAL A 65 11.79 8.46 2.89
C VAL A 65 10.80 8.62 4.04
N GLN A 66 11.24 8.37 5.26
CA GLN A 66 10.46 8.55 6.48
C GLN A 66 10.75 9.91 7.11
N GLU A 67 9.83 10.42 7.91
CA GLU A 67 9.95 11.73 8.58
C GLU A 67 11.26 11.90 9.36
N GLN A 68 11.80 10.82 9.93
CA GLN A 68 13.04 10.87 10.73
C GLN A 68 14.32 10.85 9.87
N GLN A 69 14.21 10.77 8.54
CA GLN A 69 15.33 10.66 7.61
C GLN A 69 15.63 11.98 6.89
N ALA A 70 15.64 13.10 7.62
CA ALA A 70 15.85 14.44 7.06
C ALA A 70 17.20 14.56 6.31
N GLU A 71 18.26 13.90 6.78
CA GLU A 71 19.57 13.91 6.11
C GLU A 71 19.52 13.20 4.75
N LEU A 72 18.81 12.09 4.68
CA LEU A 72 18.58 11.36 3.43
C LEU A 72 17.74 12.20 2.46
N ASP A 73 16.69 12.84 2.96
CA ASP A 73 15.81 13.71 2.16
C ASP A 73 16.59 14.85 1.52
N ALA A 74 17.42 15.56 2.31
CA ALA A 74 18.27 16.63 1.83
C ALA A 74 19.32 16.15 0.79
N GLU A 75 19.93 14.98 1.00
CA GLU A 75 20.89 14.42 0.05
C GLU A 75 20.20 14.01 -1.27
N LEU A 76 19.01 13.45 -1.21
CA LEU A 76 18.23 13.12 -2.40
C LEU A 76 17.83 14.40 -3.17
N GLU A 77 17.39 15.46 -2.47
CA GLU A 77 17.09 16.74 -3.08
C GLU A 77 18.33 17.33 -3.77
N HIS A 78 19.50 17.29 -3.11
CA HIS A 78 20.77 17.72 -3.71
C HIS A 78 21.14 16.97 -5.00
N ARG A 79 20.76 15.68 -5.07
CA ARG A 79 20.92 14.84 -6.28
C ARG A 79 19.86 15.06 -7.36
N GLY A 80 18.93 15.99 -7.14
CA GLY A 80 17.89 16.34 -8.09
C GLY A 80 16.63 15.48 -8.02
N TYR A 81 16.44 14.70 -6.94
CA TYR A 81 15.17 14.05 -6.69
C TYR A 81 14.11 15.07 -6.30
N VAL A 82 12.88 14.75 -6.63
CA VAL A 82 11.70 15.56 -6.27
C VAL A 82 10.76 14.73 -5.41
N LEU A 83 10.09 15.40 -4.47
CA LEU A 83 9.07 14.78 -3.65
C LEU A 83 7.93 14.28 -4.54
N ASN A 84 7.66 12.98 -4.44
CA ASN A 84 6.65 12.31 -5.23
C ASN A 84 5.72 11.51 -4.31
N ASP A 85 4.43 11.87 -4.29
CA ASP A 85 3.38 11.14 -3.58
C ASP A 85 3.55 11.13 -2.05
N PRO A 86 3.59 12.30 -1.38
CA PRO A 86 3.64 12.36 0.07
C PRO A 86 2.37 11.75 0.68
N VAL A 87 2.54 10.88 1.68
CA VAL A 87 1.45 10.17 2.32
C VAL A 87 1.51 10.30 3.84
N ASN A 88 0.35 10.33 4.49
CA ASN A 88 0.23 10.19 5.93
C ASN A 88 -0.23 8.78 6.28
N LEU A 89 0.46 8.13 7.20
CA LEU A 89 0.01 6.88 7.82
C LEU A 89 -0.90 7.21 8.99
N LEU A 90 -2.21 6.97 8.81
CA LEU A 90 -3.20 7.18 9.85
C LEU A 90 -3.36 5.92 10.69
N ILE A 91 -3.34 6.07 12.01
CA ILE A 91 -3.45 4.98 12.97
C ILE A 91 -4.73 5.17 13.79
N GLY A 92 -5.50 4.12 13.93
CA GLY A 92 -6.71 4.10 14.76
C GLY A 92 -6.83 2.81 15.54
N ASN A 93 -7.53 2.87 16.67
CA ASN A 93 -7.88 1.68 17.42
C ASN A 93 -9.05 0.97 16.73
N SER A 94 -8.89 -0.33 16.41
CA SER A 94 -9.88 -1.12 15.66
C SER A 94 -11.25 -1.20 16.35
N HIS A 95 -11.29 -1.30 17.68
CA HIS A 95 -12.57 -1.30 18.43
C HIS A 95 -13.29 0.03 18.31
N THR A 96 -12.55 1.15 18.40
CA THR A 96 -13.13 2.49 18.24
C THR A 96 -13.66 2.69 16.82
N LEU A 97 -12.90 2.25 15.82
CA LEU A 97 -13.32 2.34 14.41
C LEU A 97 -14.56 1.49 14.14
N ALA A 98 -14.60 0.26 14.66
CA ALA A 98 -15.75 -0.65 14.49
C ALA A 98 -17.01 -0.12 15.15
N ALA A 99 -16.91 0.63 16.26
CA ALA A 99 -18.07 1.25 16.92
C ALA A 99 -18.74 2.36 16.10
N GLY A 100 -18.03 2.93 15.11
CA GLY A 100 -18.53 3.97 14.20
C GLY A 100 -19.29 3.44 12.97
N PHE A 101 -19.69 2.16 12.96
CA PHE A 101 -20.40 1.55 11.83
C PHE A 101 -21.67 2.30 11.44
N HIS A 102 -21.82 2.60 10.14
CA HIS A 102 -23.00 3.31 9.62
C HIS A 102 -24.06 2.30 9.11
N PRO A 103 -25.29 2.29 9.66
CA PRO A 103 -26.28 1.24 9.41
C PRO A 103 -26.79 1.16 7.97
N LYS A 104 -26.55 2.17 7.13
CA LYS A 104 -26.92 2.17 5.70
C LYS A 104 -25.81 1.66 4.77
N LEU A 105 -24.64 1.41 5.31
CA LEU A 105 -23.50 0.88 4.57
C LEU A 105 -23.42 -0.63 4.80
N ASP A 106 -23.08 -1.34 3.76
CA ASP A 106 -23.02 -2.79 3.78
C ASP A 106 -21.67 -3.23 3.18
N ALA A 107 -21.02 -4.18 3.83
CA ALA A 107 -19.75 -4.71 3.40
C ALA A 107 -19.83 -6.24 3.28
N ILE A 108 -19.35 -6.75 2.16
CA ILE A 108 -19.20 -8.17 1.92
C ILE A 108 -17.71 -8.50 1.94
N PHE A 109 -17.36 -9.48 2.77
CA PHE A 109 -15.99 -9.99 2.89
C PHE A 109 -15.83 -11.24 2.05
N ALA A 110 -14.70 -11.37 1.37
CA ALA A 110 -14.39 -12.52 0.52
C ALA A 110 -12.93 -12.93 0.66
N GLU A 111 -12.66 -14.21 0.59
CA GLU A 111 -11.29 -14.76 0.59
C GLU A 111 -10.59 -14.56 -0.76
N PHE A 112 -11.35 -14.47 -1.84
CA PHE A 112 -10.86 -14.30 -3.21
C PHE A 112 -11.47 -13.06 -3.86
N PRO A 113 -10.74 -12.41 -4.79
CA PRO A 113 -11.27 -11.24 -5.48
C PRO A 113 -12.46 -11.64 -6.38
N MET A 114 -13.62 -11.13 -6.06
CA MET A 114 -14.79 -11.26 -6.94
C MET A 114 -14.56 -10.44 -8.23
N PRO A 115 -15.07 -10.87 -9.40
CA PRO A 115 -14.92 -10.13 -10.66
C PRO A 115 -15.31 -8.66 -10.56
N ILE A 116 -16.39 -8.35 -9.85
CA ILE A 116 -16.87 -6.97 -9.64
C ILE A 116 -15.86 -6.09 -8.90
N LEU A 117 -15.03 -6.65 -8.01
CA LEU A 117 -13.96 -5.89 -7.34
C LEU A 117 -12.88 -5.49 -8.35
N ALA A 118 -12.50 -6.41 -9.25
CA ALA A 118 -11.54 -6.13 -10.31
C ALA A 118 -12.04 -5.02 -11.25
N GLU A 119 -13.34 -5.02 -11.57
CA GLU A 119 -13.96 -3.95 -12.37
C GLU A 119 -13.94 -2.60 -11.66
N ILE A 120 -14.22 -2.56 -10.36
CA ILE A 120 -14.16 -1.32 -9.55
C ILE A 120 -12.73 -0.82 -9.51
N TRP A 121 -11.77 -1.68 -9.23
CA TRP A 121 -10.34 -1.34 -9.18
C TRP A 121 -9.81 -0.86 -10.53
N ALA A 122 -10.20 -1.49 -11.63
CA ALA A 122 -9.80 -1.06 -12.96
C ALA A 122 -10.24 0.39 -13.26
N LYS A 123 -11.42 0.82 -12.80
CA LYS A 123 -11.89 2.20 -12.92
C LYS A 123 -11.05 3.20 -12.11
N GLY A 124 -10.40 2.74 -11.04
CA GLY A 124 -9.45 3.50 -10.23
C GLY A 124 -7.98 3.33 -10.64
N ASN A 125 -7.70 2.80 -11.83
CA ASN A 125 -6.33 2.49 -12.31
C ASN A 125 -5.57 1.50 -11.41
N ILE A 126 -6.29 0.63 -10.73
CA ILE A 126 -5.72 -0.50 -9.98
C ILE A 126 -5.86 -1.74 -10.86
N GLY A 127 -4.83 -1.97 -11.67
CA GLY A 127 -4.81 -3.03 -12.68
C GLY A 127 -4.20 -4.35 -12.19
N PRO A 128 -3.99 -5.31 -13.10
CA PRO A 128 -3.54 -6.67 -12.80
C PRO A 128 -2.26 -6.75 -11.98
N ALA A 129 -1.28 -5.88 -12.21
CA ALA A 129 -0.04 -5.87 -11.46
C ALA A 129 -0.26 -5.60 -9.94
N ARG A 130 -1.22 -4.75 -9.58
CA ARG A 130 -1.59 -4.52 -8.17
C ARG A 130 -2.43 -5.67 -7.61
N LEU A 131 -3.26 -6.32 -8.41
CA LEU A 131 -3.96 -7.55 -7.99
C LEU A 131 -2.95 -8.67 -7.67
N ASN A 132 -1.88 -8.79 -8.44
CA ASN A 132 -0.79 -9.72 -8.14
C ASN A 132 -0.10 -9.41 -6.79
N VAL A 133 -0.02 -8.12 -6.37
CA VAL A 133 0.48 -7.78 -5.03
C VAL A 133 -0.44 -8.35 -3.96
N MET A 134 -1.76 -8.20 -4.10
CA MET A 134 -2.73 -8.74 -3.15
C MET A 134 -2.64 -10.26 -3.06
N GLN A 135 -2.50 -10.94 -4.20
CA GLN A 135 -2.39 -12.40 -4.27
C GLN A 135 -1.10 -12.96 -3.66
N ARG A 136 -0.03 -12.17 -3.62
CA ARG A 136 1.24 -12.56 -2.98
C ARG A 136 1.21 -12.46 -1.46
N THR A 137 0.22 -11.79 -0.89
CA THR A 137 0.10 -11.62 0.55
C THR A 137 -0.09 -12.97 1.23
N THR A 138 0.80 -13.30 2.17
CA THR A 138 0.79 -14.58 2.90
C THR A 138 0.25 -14.44 4.33
N CYS A 139 0.03 -13.22 4.80
CA CYS A 139 -0.63 -12.97 6.07
C CYS A 139 -2.16 -13.04 5.94
N ASP A 140 -2.85 -13.03 7.06
CA ASP A 140 -4.33 -12.98 7.06
C ASP A 140 -4.80 -11.79 6.24
N SER A 141 -5.71 -12.05 5.31
CA SER A 141 -6.19 -11.00 4.40
C SER A 141 -7.62 -11.24 3.95
N THR A 142 -8.28 -10.18 3.51
CA THR A 142 -9.64 -10.25 2.97
C THR A 142 -9.86 -9.19 1.90
N PHE A 143 -10.70 -9.51 0.94
CA PHE A 143 -11.24 -8.60 -0.04
C PHE A 143 -12.58 -8.06 0.46
N ILE A 144 -12.81 -6.77 0.31
CA ILE A 144 -14.02 -6.12 0.81
C ILE A 144 -14.74 -5.45 -0.35
N MET A 145 -16.01 -5.81 -0.54
CA MET A 145 -16.93 -5.10 -1.40
C MET A 145 -17.82 -4.20 -0.56
N GLY A 146 -17.68 -2.89 -0.71
CA GLY A 146 -18.60 -1.95 -0.11
C GLY A 146 -19.84 -1.75 -0.98
N ARG A 147 -21.03 -1.70 -0.37
CA ARG A 147 -22.32 -1.55 -1.05
C ARG A 147 -23.07 -0.31 -0.57
N ILE A 148 -23.72 0.34 -1.49
CA ILE A 148 -24.72 1.40 -1.22
C ILE A 148 -25.99 1.00 -1.96
N ASP A 149 -27.13 1.02 -1.29
CA ASP A 149 -28.43 0.67 -1.86
C ASP A 149 -28.39 -0.71 -2.58
N ALA A 150 -27.79 -1.70 -1.91
CA ALA A 150 -27.58 -3.06 -2.43
C ALA A 150 -26.72 -3.18 -3.70
N ARG A 151 -26.02 -2.12 -4.12
CA ARG A 151 -25.17 -2.10 -5.31
C ARG A 151 -23.69 -2.01 -4.93
N ALA A 152 -22.85 -2.78 -5.61
CA ALA A 152 -21.39 -2.69 -5.47
C ALA A 152 -20.92 -1.27 -5.78
N SER A 153 -20.25 -0.63 -4.85
CA SER A 153 -19.91 0.80 -4.89
C SER A 153 -18.45 1.08 -4.56
N ALA A 154 -17.80 0.16 -3.85
CA ALA A 154 -16.41 0.28 -3.44
C ALA A 154 -15.72 -1.09 -3.39
N ALA A 155 -14.41 -1.08 -3.49
CA ALA A 155 -13.54 -2.23 -3.30
C ALA A 155 -12.36 -1.84 -2.40
N ALA A 156 -11.95 -2.77 -1.54
CA ALA A 156 -10.76 -2.63 -0.72
C ALA A 156 -10.11 -4.00 -0.50
N PHE A 157 -8.82 -3.98 -0.19
CA PHE A 157 -8.06 -5.12 0.30
C PHE A 157 -7.53 -4.80 1.69
N VAL A 158 -7.64 -5.73 2.61
CA VAL A 158 -7.12 -5.59 3.97
C VAL A 158 -6.22 -6.76 4.28
N GLY A 159 -5.03 -6.47 4.77
CA GLY A 159 -4.11 -7.46 5.31
C GLY A 159 -3.87 -7.24 6.80
N ALA A 160 -3.58 -8.29 7.55
CA ALA A 160 -3.29 -8.24 8.97
C ALA A 160 -1.99 -8.97 9.30
N SER A 161 -1.09 -8.30 9.98
CA SER A 161 0.20 -8.86 10.43
C SER A 161 0.59 -8.28 11.78
N ASN A 162 0.99 -9.15 12.71
CA ASN A 162 1.47 -8.76 14.04
C ASN A 162 0.52 -7.80 14.78
N GLY A 163 -0.80 -8.03 14.71
CA GLY A 163 -1.80 -7.21 15.38
C GLY A 163 -2.07 -5.84 14.71
N ILE A 164 -1.52 -5.60 13.52
CA ILE A 164 -1.77 -4.40 12.73
C ILE A 164 -2.55 -4.80 11.47
N CYS A 165 -3.74 -4.23 11.29
CA CYS A 165 -4.50 -4.33 10.05
C CYS A 165 -4.23 -3.11 9.19
N MET A 166 -4.01 -3.32 7.88
CA MET A 166 -3.84 -2.25 6.92
C MET A 166 -4.83 -2.37 5.77
N ALA A 167 -5.51 -1.27 5.48
CA ALA A 167 -6.35 -1.16 4.29
C ALA A 167 -5.51 -0.67 3.09
N HIS A 168 -5.65 -1.38 1.98
CA HIS A 168 -4.97 -1.10 0.73
C HIS A 168 -5.98 -1.01 -0.41
N ALA A 169 -5.60 -0.34 -1.49
CA ALA A 169 -6.38 -0.29 -2.71
C ALA A 169 -7.87 0.05 -2.47
N VAL A 170 -8.13 0.96 -1.54
CA VAL A 170 -9.49 1.45 -1.30
C VAL A 170 -9.93 2.28 -2.49
N GLU A 171 -10.89 1.78 -3.25
CA GLU A 171 -11.44 2.45 -4.42
C GLU A 171 -12.97 2.57 -4.30
N VAL A 172 -13.46 3.77 -4.54
CA VAL A 172 -14.89 4.07 -4.56
C VAL A 172 -15.27 4.58 -5.94
N LEU A 173 -16.30 4.00 -6.53
CA LEU A 173 -16.84 4.46 -7.81
C LEU A 173 -17.14 5.97 -7.75
N ILE A 174 -16.72 6.73 -8.75
CA ILE A 174 -16.77 8.20 -8.76
C ILE A 174 -18.15 8.74 -8.34
N HIS A 175 -19.22 8.17 -8.91
CA HIS A 175 -20.61 8.60 -8.63
C HIS A 175 -21.11 8.18 -7.22
N GLN A 176 -20.34 7.39 -6.48
CA GLN A 176 -20.65 6.95 -5.12
C GLN A 176 -19.76 7.59 -4.04
N ARG A 177 -18.80 8.41 -4.45
CA ARG A 177 -17.90 9.12 -3.53
C ARG A 177 -18.65 10.12 -2.66
N ARG A 178 -18.06 10.51 -1.52
CA ARG A 178 -18.59 11.47 -0.54
C ARG A 178 -19.89 11.01 0.12
N ARG A 179 -20.13 9.69 0.17
CA ARG A 179 -21.29 9.07 0.84
C ARG A 179 -20.89 8.24 2.07
N GLY A 180 -19.63 8.35 2.52
CA GLY A 180 -19.14 7.70 3.73
C GLY A 180 -18.83 6.20 3.60
N ILE A 181 -18.60 5.67 2.39
CA ILE A 181 -18.36 4.24 2.17
C ILE A 181 -16.88 3.83 2.32
N ALA A 182 -15.94 4.79 2.25
CA ALA A 182 -14.52 4.55 2.45
C ALA A 182 -14.10 4.86 3.87
#